data_dd4ec15b1cdd9e77d710e3c0760be5e1
#
_entry.id   dd4ec15b1cdd9e77d710e3c0760be5e1
#
_cell.length_a   1.000
_cell.length_b   1.000
_cell.length_c   1.000
_cell.angle_alpha   90.00
_cell.angle_beta   90.00
_cell.angle_gamma   90.00
#
_symmetry.space_group_name_H-M   'P 1'
#
loop_
_entity.id
_entity.type
_entity.pdbx_description
1 polymer ?
#
loop_
_entity_poly.entity_id
_entity_poly.type
_entity_poly.pdbx_seq_one_letter_code
_entity_poly.pdbx_strand_id
1 'polypeptide(L)'
;IKQVLAYSTVSQLGFMVTSLGVGAWTAAMFHLFTHAFFKACLFLGAGSLSHACHHSFNMVDDMGGLRKIMPRTFWTYLIATGALAGIFPLSGFWSKDEILAGTGSFPGTDGANGTYHLMLVMLLLAAFCTAAYMTRTIWYAFFGEFRGHGHPHESGPRITIPLIILAALGAIAGLFNLPPSLQVVDL
;
A
#
# COMPACT_ATOMS: atom_id res chain seq x y z
N ILE A 1 -8.11 12.35 3.39
CA ILE A 1 -7.70 10.97 3.08
C ILE A 1 -7.61 10.70 1.56
N LYS A 2 -8.58 11.14 0.76
CA LYS A 2 -8.60 10.94 -0.69
C LYS A 2 -7.38 11.53 -1.40
N GLN A 3 -6.97 12.75 -1.07
CA GLN A 3 -5.79 13.40 -1.63
C GLN A 3 -4.49 12.64 -1.29
N VAL A 4 -4.36 12.17 -0.04
CA VAL A 4 -3.21 11.37 0.38
C VAL A 4 -3.08 10.10 -0.47
N LEU A 5 -4.20 9.40 -0.70
CA LEU A 5 -4.22 8.20 -1.54
C LEU A 5 -3.92 8.51 -3.01
N ALA A 6 -4.40 9.64 -3.55
CA ALA A 6 -4.13 10.06 -4.92
C ALA A 6 -2.63 10.35 -5.13
N TYR A 7 -2.02 11.18 -4.29
CA TYR A 7 -0.57 11.44 -4.35
C TYR A 7 0.27 10.19 -4.09
N SER A 8 -0.21 9.31 -3.22
CA SER A 8 0.41 8.01 -3.02
C SER A 8 0.40 7.15 -4.30
N THR A 9 -0.63 7.26 -5.13
CA THR A 9 -0.66 6.55 -6.42
C THR A 9 0.42 7.11 -7.36
N VAL A 10 0.56 8.44 -7.45
CA VAL A 10 1.62 9.08 -8.23
C VAL A 10 3.01 8.62 -7.78
N SER A 11 3.24 8.55 -6.45
CA SER A 11 4.50 8.04 -5.91
C SER A 11 4.78 6.59 -6.31
N GLN A 12 3.79 5.70 -6.28
CA GLN A 12 3.97 4.31 -6.68
C GLN A 12 4.20 4.16 -8.20
N LEU A 13 3.58 5.01 -9.02
CA LEU A 13 3.89 5.09 -10.45
C LEU A 13 5.36 5.50 -10.66
N GLY A 14 5.89 6.40 -9.81
CA GLY A 14 7.32 6.75 -9.81
C GLY A 14 8.22 5.52 -9.60
N PHE A 15 7.89 4.62 -8.68
CA PHE A 15 8.61 3.34 -8.51
C PHE A 15 8.60 2.49 -9.79
N MET A 16 7.43 2.37 -10.43
CA MET A 16 7.27 1.59 -11.66
C MET A 16 8.07 2.19 -12.83
N VAL A 17 7.99 3.52 -13.00
CA VAL A 17 8.73 4.22 -14.07
C VAL A 17 10.23 4.11 -13.85
N THR A 18 10.72 4.25 -12.62
CA THR A 18 12.14 4.05 -12.29
C THR A 18 12.56 2.62 -12.60
N SER A 19 11.76 1.63 -12.24
CA SER A 19 12.01 0.21 -12.55
C SER A 19 12.12 -0.05 -14.04
N LEU A 20 11.22 0.54 -14.84
CA LEU A 20 11.30 0.47 -16.31
C LEU A 20 12.56 1.17 -16.84
N GLY A 21 12.92 2.32 -16.28
CA GLY A 21 14.12 3.09 -16.68
C GLY A 21 15.44 2.35 -16.45
N VAL A 22 15.50 1.48 -15.43
CA VAL A 22 16.68 0.63 -15.14
C VAL A 22 16.62 -0.73 -15.85
N GLY A 23 15.58 -0.98 -16.66
CA GLY A 23 15.42 -2.24 -17.42
C GLY A 23 14.78 -3.38 -16.63
N ALA A 24 14.33 -3.15 -15.40
CA ALA A 24 13.67 -4.17 -14.56
C ALA A 24 12.15 -4.24 -14.87
N TRP A 25 11.80 -4.68 -16.07
CA TRP A 25 10.44 -4.72 -16.61
C TRP A 25 9.52 -5.63 -15.81
N THR A 26 9.99 -6.83 -15.46
CA THR A 26 9.23 -7.81 -14.66
C THR A 26 8.86 -7.23 -13.30
N ALA A 27 9.82 -6.60 -12.62
CA ALA A 27 9.60 -5.95 -11.33
C ALA A 27 8.53 -4.83 -11.42
N ALA A 28 8.59 -4.00 -12.49
CA ALA A 28 7.59 -2.96 -12.71
C ALA A 28 6.19 -3.54 -12.90
N MET A 29 6.05 -4.59 -13.72
CA MET A 29 4.77 -5.25 -14.01
C MET A 29 4.24 -5.98 -12.77
N PHE A 30 5.11 -6.65 -12.02
CA PHE A 30 4.72 -7.30 -10.78
C PHE A 30 4.26 -6.30 -9.73
N HIS A 31 4.96 -5.16 -9.60
CA HIS A 31 4.52 -4.10 -8.72
C HIS A 31 3.18 -3.48 -9.16
N LEU A 32 2.95 -3.31 -10.46
CA LEU A 32 1.65 -2.86 -10.99
C LEU A 32 0.52 -3.82 -10.59
N PHE A 33 0.75 -5.11 -10.69
CA PHE A 33 -0.22 -6.15 -10.33
C PHE A 33 -0.56 -6.11 -8.84
N THR A 34 0.43 -6.14 -7.96
CA THR A 34 0.21 -6.07 -6.50
C THR A 34 -0.40 -4.73 -6.08
N HIS A 35 0.05 -3.63 -6.71
CA HIS A 35 -0.44 -2.28 -6.49
C HIS A 35 -1.95 -2.16 -6.75
N ALA A 36 -2.47 -2.82 -7.77
CA ALA A 36 -3.89 -2.77 -8.09
C ALA A 36 -4.75 -3.24 -6.92
N PHE A 37 -4.37 -4.34 -6.24
CA PHE A 37 -5.14 -4.89 -5.13
C PHE A 37 -5.12 -4.00 -3.89
N PHE A 38 -3.95 -3.64 -3.39
CA PHE A 38 -3.91 -2.85 -2.17
C PHE A 38 -4.40 -1.41 -2.39
N LYS A 39 -4.24 -0.83 -3.58
CA LYS A 39 -4.80 0.50 -3.88
C LYS A 39 -6.31 0.48 -3.98
N ALA A 40 -6.89 -0.47 -4.69
CA ALA A 40 -8.34 -0.62 -4.74
C ALA A 40 -8.92 -0.80 -3.33
N CYS A 41 -8.28 -1.62 -2.48
CA CYS A 41 -8.67 -1.79 -1.09
C CYS A 41 -8.62 -0.46 -0.30
N LEU A 42 -7.54 0.32 -0.43
CA LEU A 42 -7.40 1.60 0.27
C LEU A 42 -8.43 2.64 -0.19
N PHE A 43 -8.68 2.76 -1.49
CA PHE A 43 -9.69 3.68 -2.01
C PHE A 43 -11.11 3.29 -1.62
N LEU A 44 -11.43 2.00 -1.69
CA LEU A 44 -12.74 1.50 -1.25
C LEU A 44 -12.91 1.67 0.26
N GLY A 45 -11.85 1.42 1.06
CA GLY A 45 -11.82 1.68 2.49
C GLY A 45 -12.00 3.16 2.84
N ALA A 46 -11.34 4.05 2.10
CA ALA A 46 -11.55 5.50 2.26
C ALA A 46 -12.98 5.93 1.90
N GLY A 47 -13.59 5.29 0.90
CA GLY A 47 -15.01 5.48 0.58
C GLY A 47 -15.93 5.03 1.72
N SER A 48 -15.63 3.87 2.32
CA SER A 48 -16.35 3.35 3.49
C SER A 48 -16.26 4.30 4.69
N LEU A 49 -15.06 4.82 4.97
CA LEU A 49 -14.83 5.81 6.04
C LEU A 49 -15.60 7.12 5.77
N SER A 50 -15.53 7.63 4.55
CA SER A 50 -16.25 8.84 4.16
C SER A 50 -17.77 8.67 4.30
N HIS A 51 -18.29 7.51 3.93
CA HIS A 51 -19.73 7.21 4.09
C HIS A 51 -20.15 7.23 5.56
N ALA A 52 -19.32 6.68 6.45
CA ALA A 52 -19.57 6.68 7.90
C ALA A 52 -19.44 8.09 8.51
N CYS A 53 -18.67 9.00 7.90
CA CYS A 53 -18.44 10.37 8.35
C CYS A 53 -19.18 11.41 7.48
N HIS A 54 -20.45 11.15 7.16
CA HIS A 54 -21.30 12.09 6.39
C HIS A 54 -20.67 12.59 5.07
N HIS A 55 -20.02 11.70 4.33
CA HIS A 55 -19.33 11.98 3.08
C HIS A 55 -18.12 12.92 3.19
N SER A 56 -17.63 13.19 4.40
CA SER A 56 -16.39 13.92 4.58
C SER A 56 -15.16 13.05 4.29
N PHE A 57 -14.14 13.66 3.70
CA PHE A 57 -12.81 13.09 3.49
C PHE A 57 -11.75 13.76 4.38
N ASN A 58 -12.16 14.64 5.29
CA ASN A 58 -11.26 15.30 6.22
C ASN A 58 -10.98 14.41 7.42
N MET A 59 -9.80 13.78 7.42
CA MET A 59 -9.43 12.86 8.48
C MET A 59 -9.01 13.55 9.79
N VAL A 60 -8.69 14.84 9.73
CA VAL A 60 -8.23 15.61 10.92
C VAL A 60 -9.40 16.04 11.76
N ASP A 61 -10.46 16.57 11.14
CA ASP A 61 -11.57 17.21 11.85
C ASP A 61 -12.78 16.27 11.98
N ASP A 62 -13.00 15.34 11.03
CA ASP A 62 -14.25 14.58 10.95
C ASP A 62 -14.08 13.07 11.21
N MET A 63 -12.85 12.57 11.36
CA MET A 63 -12.58 11.15 11.62
C MET A 63 -11.92 10.98 13.01
N GLY A 64 -11.78 9.74 13.43
CA GLY A 64 -11.12 9.34 14.67
C GLY A 64 -11.88 8.22 15.39
N GLY A 65 -11.18 7.40 16.15
CA GLY A 65 -11.81 6.34 16.98
C GLY A 65 -12.56 5.25 16.21
N LEU A 66 -12.51 5.22 14.88
CA LEU A 66 -13.32 4.34 14.05
C LEU A 66 -12.92 2.85 14.15
N ARG A 67 -11.77 2.55 14.77
CA ARG A 67 -11.29 1.17 14.94
C ARG A 67 -12.30 0.24 15.62
N LYS A 68 -12.99 0.72 16.66
CA LYS A 68 -13.97 -0.07 17.42
C LYS A 68 -15.33 -0.17 16.73
N ILE A 69 -15.68 0.85 15.96
CA ILE A 69 -16.97 0.99 15.29
C ILE A 69 -16.98 0.27 13.94
N MET A 70 -15.84 0.31 13.23
CA MET A 70 -15.67 -0.26 11.89
C MET A 70 -14.51 -1.27 11.85
N PRO A 71 -14.58 -2.38 12.59
CA PRO A 71 -13.44 -3.30 12.72
C PRO A 71 -13.07 -3.99 11.40
N ARG A 72 -14.02 -4.31 10.54
CA ARG A 72 -13.75 -4.95 9.23
C ARG A 72 -13.01 -3.98 8.31
N THR A 73 -13.49 -2.75 8.20
CA THR A 73 -12.82 -1.69 7.43
C THR A 73 -11.44 -1.38 8.01
N PHE A 74 -11.27 -1.37 9.34
CA PHE A 74 -9.98 -1.14 9.98
C PHE A 74 -8.95 -2.22 9.59
N TRP A 75 -9.27 -3.50 9.75
CA TRP A 75 -8.31 -4.57 9.46
C TRP A 75 -7.95 -4.66 7.98
N THR A 76 -8.92 -4.52 7.08
CA THR A 76 -8.66 -4.53 5.64
C THR A 76 -7.82 -3.33 5.22
N TYR A 77 -8.09 -2.14 5.77
CA TYR A 77 -7.30 -0.94 5.54
C TYR A 77 -5.87 -1.06 6.09
N LEU A 78 -5.72 -1.66 7.28
CA LEU A 78 -4.41 -1.89 7.91
C LEU A 78 -3.54 -2.85 7.08
N ILE A 79 -4.11 -3.96 6.60
CA ILE A 79 -3.42 -4.93 5.74
C ILE A 79 -2.99 -4.26 4.42
N ALA A 80 -3.89 -3.53 3.77
CA ALA A 80 -3.58 -2.83 2.52
C ALA A 80 -2.54 -1.72 2.72
N THR A 81 -2.55 -1.04 3.87
CA THR A 81 -1.51 -0.07 4.25
C THR A 81 -0.17 -0.73 4.47
N GLY A 82 -0.14 -1.85 5.16
CA GLY A 82 1.08 -2.64 5.35
C GLY A 82 1.67 -3.12 4.01
N ALA A 83 0.80 -3.58 3.10
CA ALA A 83 1.22 -3.95 1.75
C ALA A 83 1.79 -2.74 0.99
N LEU A 84 1.10 -1.59 1.02
CA LEU A 84 1.61 -0.36 0.39
C LEU A 84 2.93 0.11 1.01
N ALA A 85 3.11 0.02 2.33
CA ALA A 85 4.34 0.38 3.01
C ALA A 85 5.50 -0.57 2.71
N GLY A 86 5.21 -1.80 2.26
CA GLY A 86 6.22 -2.83 2.01
C GLY A 86 6.62 -3.59 3.28
N ILE A 87 5.65 -3.88 4.15
CA ILE A 87 5.89 -4.66 5.38
C ILE A 87 5.90 -6.15 5.03
N PHE A 88 6.96 -6.86 5.45
CA PHE A 88 7.03 -8.31 5.35
C PHE A 88 5.88 -8.98 6.16
N PRO A 89 5.23 -10.01 5.66
CA PRO A 89 5.39 -10.72 4.37
C PRO A 89 4.41 -10.30 3.27
N LEU A 90 3.82 -9.09 3.34
CA LEU A 90 2.77 -8.63 2.43
C LEU A 90 3.30 -8.39 1.00
N SER A 91 2.40 -8.38 0.03
CA SER A 91 2.74 -8.35 -1.41
C SER A 91 3.63 -7.18 -1.83
N GLY A 92 3.44 -6.00 -1.23
CA GLY A 92 4.23 -4.83 -1.55
C GLY A 92 5.68 -4.89 -1.07
N PHE A 93 6.01 -5.73 -0.09
CA PHE A 93 7.39 -6.02 0.28
C PHE A 93 8.13 -6.66 -0.89
N TRP A 94 7.63 -7.79 -1.39
CA TRP A 94 8.25 -8.55 -2.48
C TRP A 94 8.40 -7.72 -3.76
N SER A 95 7.36 -7.00 -4.15
CA SER A 95 7.38 -6.20 -5.38
C SER A 95 8.29 -4.97 -5.30
N LYS A 96 8.42 -4.35 -4.14
CA LYS A 96 9.37 -3.23 -3.94
C LYS A 96 10.80 -3.72 -3.84
N ASP A 97 11.01 -4.84 -3.16
CA ASP A 97 12.34 -5.45 -3.03
C ASP A 97 12.93 -5.79 -4.41
N GLU A 98 12.11 -6.34 -5.29
CA GLU A 98 12.50 -6.63 -6.68
C GLU A 98 12.85 -5.36 -7.48
N ILE A 99 12.10 -4.26 -7.29
CA ILE A 99 12.45 -2.96 -7.90
C ILE A 99 13.77 -2.44 -7.37
N LEU A 100 13.98 -2.50 -6.06
CA LEU A 100 15.22 -2.07 -5.42
C LEU A 100 16.41 -2.93 -5.87
N ALA A 101 16.20 -4.24 -6.02
CA ALA A 101 17.21 -5.15 -6.58
C ALA A 101 17.59 -4.78 -8.02
N GLY A 102 16.60 -4.43 -8.85
CA GLY A 102 16.80 -3.99 -10.23
C GLY A 102 17.63 -2.71 -10.36
N THR A 103 17.75 -1.89 -9.30
CA THR A 103 18.66 -0.72 -9.30
C THR A 103 20.13 -1.08 -9.04
N GLY A 104 20.50 -2.37 -9.06
CA GLY A 104 21.90 -2.80 -8.87
C GLY A 104 22.39 -2.72 -7.43
N SER A 105 21.50 -2.78 -6.46
CA SER A 105 21.78 -2.54 -5.04
C SER A 105 22.37 -3.73 -4.31
N PHE A 106 22.36 -4.91 -4.92
CA PHE A 106 22.91 -6.10 -4.30
C PHE A 106 24.38 -6.32 -4.68
N PRO A 107 25.23 -6.78 -3.73
CA PRO A 107 26.61 -7.13 -4.00
C PRO A 107 26.69 -8.18 -5.11
N GLY A 108 27.38 -7.87 -6.22
CA GLY A 108 27.54 -8.78 -7.36
C GLY A 108 26.95 -8.29 -8.68
N THR A 109 26.26 -7.17 -8.71
CA THR A 109 25.85 -6.53 -9.97
C THR A 109 26.92 -5.51 -10.37
N ASP A 110 27.80 -5.88 -11.30
CA ASP A 110 29.00 -5.12 -11.72
C ASP A 110 28.68 -3.85 -12.55
N GLY A 111 27.55 -3.21 -12.32
CA GLY A 111 27.09 -2.08 -13.13
C GLY A 111 26.61 -0.84 -12.37
N ALA A 112 26.84 -0.77 -11.07
CA ALA A 112 26.35 0.35 -10.25
C ALA A 112 27.12 1.65 -10.52
N ASN A 113 26.77 2.33 -11.60
CA ASN A 113 27.14 3.73 -11.81
C ASN A 113 26.51 4.58 -10.70
N GLY A 114 27.14 5.69 -10.29
CA GLY A 114 26.64 6.56 -9.23
C GLY A 114 25.18 6.99 -9.39
N THR A 115 24.65 7.03 -10.61
CA THR A 115 23.24 7.31 -10.94
C THR A 115 22.30 6.25 -10.36
N TYR A 116 22.64 4.97 -10.42
CA TYR A 116 21.81 3.90 -9.84
C TYR A 116 21.77 3.96 -8.32
N HIS A 117 22.88 4.30 -7.67
CA HIS A 117 22.92 4.52 -6.23
C HIS A 117 22.03 5.70 -5.80
N LEU A 118 22.04 6.80 -6.57
CA LEU A 118 21.14 7.92 -6.30
C LEU A 118 19.66 7.49 -6.41
N MET A 119 19.30 6.75 -7.47
CA MET A 119 17.94 6.22 -7.64
C MET A 119 17.54 5.33 -6.47
N LEU A 120 18.42 4.43 -6.02
CA LEU A 120 18.17 3.59 -4.84
C LEU A 120 17.87 4.42 -3.60
N VAL A 121 18.72 5.41 -3.29
CA VAL A 121 18.53 6.28 -2.12
C VAL A 121 17.19 7.01 -2.22
N MET A 122 16.84 7.53 -3.38
CA MET A 122 15.56 8.19 -3.59
C MET A 122 14.37 7.24 -3.40
N LEU A 123 14.44 6.00 -3.90
CA LEU A 123 13.40 4.99 -3.72
C LEU A 123 13.26 4.57 -2.25
N LEU A 124 14.36 4.41 -1.52
CA LEU A 124 14.34 4.11 -0.08
C LEU A 124 13.71 5.25 0.72
N LEU A 125 14.06 6.50 0.43
CA LEU A 125 13.42 7.67 1.04
C LEU A 125 11.94 7.73 0.72
N ALA A 126 11.53 7.44 -0.52
CA ALA A 126 10.13 7.39 -0.91
C ALA A 126 9.37 6.26 -0.21
N ALA A 127 10.00 5.10 -0.01
CA ALA A 127 9.42 4.00 0.77
C ALA A 127 9.21 4.39 2.22
N PHE A 128 10.22 5.00 2.85
CA PHE A 128 10.11 5.52 4.21
C PHE A 128 9.00 6.57 4.36
N CYS A 129 8.95 7.55 3.46
CA CYS A 129 7.87 8.54 3.43
C CYS A 129 6.50 7.88 3.26
N THR A 130 6.41 6.81 2.44
CA THR A 130 5.17 6.05 2.25
C THR A 130 4.68 5.44 3.57
N ALA A 131 5.55 4.79 4.31
CA ALA A 131 5.23 4.25 5.63
C ALA A 131 4.79 5.36 6.60
N ALA A 132 5.50 6.49 6.62
CA ALA A 132 5.22 7.61 7.51
C ALA A 132 3.83 8.23 7.28
N TYR A 133 3.50 8.61 6.03
CA TYR A 133 2.21 9.24 5.77
C TYR A 133 1.02 8.25 5.89
N MET A 134 1.23 6.97 5.60
CA MET A 134 0.18 5.98 5.78
C MET A 134 -0.08 5.68 7.25
N THR A 135 0.96 5.62 8.08
CA THR A 135 0.81 5.51 9.55
C THR A 135 0.04 6.70 10.09
N ARG A 136 0.35 7.92 9.64
CA ARG A 136 -0.41 9.12 9.99
C ARG A 136 -1.88 8.99 9.58
N THR A 137 -2.18 8.48 8.39
CA THR A 137 -3.56 8.29 7.92
C THR A 137 -4.33 7.32 8.82
N ILE A 138 -3.72 6.19 9.20
CA ILE A 138 -4.32 5.22 10.14
C ILE A 138 -4.56 5.88 11.50
N TRP A 139 -3.58 6.64 11.99
CA TRP A 139 -3.70 7.28 13.29
C TRP A 139 -4.88 8.23 13.36
N TYR A 140 -5.00 9.14 12.38
CA TYR A 140 -6.09 10.12 12.35
C TYR A 140 -7.46 9.52 12.09
N ALA A 141 -7.57 8.47 11.29
CA ALA A 141 -8.85 7.88 10.94
C ALA A 141 -9.38 6.91 12.00
N PHE A 142 -8.52 6.09 12.59
CA PHE A 142 -8.95 4.94 13.39
C PHE A 142 -8.67 5.06 14.89
N PHE A 143 -7.73 5.93 15.29
CA PHE A 143 -7.35 6.10 16.70
C PHE A 143 -7.83 7.44 17.24
N GLY A 144 -7.77 7.57 18.59
CA GLY A 144 -8.25 8.74 19.29
C GLY A 144 -9.78 8.71 19.50
N GLU A 145 -10.36 9.89 19.70
CA GLU A 145 -11.80 10.07 19.84
C GLU A 145 -12.43 10.43 18.49
N PHE A 146 -13.69 10.04 18.31
CA PHE A 146 -14.44 10.42 17.12
C PHE A 146 -14.71 11.93 17.15
N ARG A 147 -14.30 12.63 16.09
CA ARG A 147 -14.38 14.09 15.96
C ARG A 147 -15.50 14.55 15.04
N GLY A 148 -16.06 13.64 14.25
CA GLY A 148 -17.11 13.95 13.30
C GLY A 148 -18.50 14.10 13.94
N HIS A 149 -19.46 14.43 13.10
CA HIS A 149 -20.87 14.52 13.48
C HIS A 149 -21.62 13.24 13.13
N GLY A 150 -22.59 12.84 13.96
CA GLY A 150 -23.47 11.69 13.71
C GLY A 150 -23.00 10.37 14.34
N HIS A 151 -23.58 9.27 13.88
CA HIS A 151 -23.33 7.93 14.41
C HIS A 151 -22.63 7.08 13.33
N PRO A 152 -21.30 6.99 13.33
CA PRO A 152 -20.60 6.16 12.37
C PRO A 152 -20.97 4.69 12.56
N HIS A 153 -21.05 3.94 11.46
CA HIS A 153 -21.39 2.52 11.45
C HIS A 153 -20.59 1.80 10.37
N GLU A 154 -20.40 0.50 10.54
CA GLU A 154 -19.72 -0.33 9.55
C GLU A 154 -20.54 -0.35 8.24
N SER A 155 -19.83 -0.30 7.13
CA SER A 155 -20.47 -0.41 5.80
C SER A 155 -21.11 -1.78 5.58
N GLY A 156 -22.15 -1.81 4.76
CA GLY A 156 -22.86 -3.03 4.42
C GLY A 156 -22.01 -4.07 3.68
N PRO A 157 -22.53 -5.31 3.52
CA PRO A 157 -21.78 -6.43 2.90
C PRO A 157 -21.31 -6.13 1.48
N ARG A 158 -22.02 -5.27 0.74
CA ARG A 158 -21.64 -4.87 -0.63
C ARG A 158 -20.31 -4.15 -0.72
N ILE A 159 -19.84 -3.54 0.37
CA ILE A 159 -18.56 -2.85 0.46
C ILE A 159 -17.56 -3.72 1.23
N THR A 160 -17.97 -4.35 2.33
CA THR A 160 -17.04 -5.10 3.19
C THR A 160 -16.57 -6.40 2.54
N ILE A 161 -17.37 -7.08 1.72
CA ILE A 161 -16.92 -8.31 1.03
C ILE A 161 -15.82 -8.00 0.02
N PRO A 162 -15.96 -7.05 -0.92
CA PRO A 162 -14.85 -6.66 -1.80
C PRO A 162 -13.62 -6.17 -1.05
N LEU A 163 -13.78 -5.45 0.07
CA LEU A 163 -12.65 -5.02 0.91
C LEU A 163 -11.85 -6.21 1.45
N ILE A 164 -12.54 -7.24 1.96
CA ILE A 164 -11.90 -8.44 2.49
C ILE A 164 -11.16 -9.19 1.37
N ILE A 165 -11.78 -9.36 0.21
CA ILE A 165 -11.17 -10.03 -0.96
C ILE A 165 -9.92 -9.28 -1.40
N LEU A 166 -10.00 -7.96 -1.57
CA LEU A 166 -8.87 -7.13 -1.99
C LEU A 166 -7.75 -7.11 -0.96
N ALA A 167 -8.07 -7.10 0.34
CA ALA A 167 -7.08 -7.18 1.41
C ALA A 167 -6.37 -8.54 1.42
N ALA A 168 -7.11 -9.63 1.23
CA ALA A 168 -6.54 -10.97 1.11
C ALA A 168 -5.61 -11.07 -0.10
N LEU A 169 -6.04 -10.60 -1.28
CA LEU A 169 -5.19 -10.56 -2.48
C LEU A 169 -3.97 -9.65 -2.26
N GLY A 170 -4.14 -8.49 -1.62
CA GLY A 170 -3.03 -7.61 -1.26
C GLY A 170 -2.05 -8.22 -0.27
N ALA A 171 -2.47 -9.19 0.53
CA ALA A 171 -1.58 -9.93 1.42
C ALA A 171 -0.81 -11.03 0.68
N ILE A 172 -1.51 -11.86 -0.13
CA ILE A 172 -0.95 -13.09 -0.71
C ILE A 172 -0.35 -12.92 -2.12
N ALA A 173 -0.71 -11.87 -2.86
CA ALA A 173 -0.25 -11.69 -4.24
C ALA A 173 1.30 -11.61 -4.38
N GLY A 174 2.01 -11.32 -3.29
CA GLY A 174 3.46 -11.37 -3.24
C GLY A 174 4.04 -12.78 -3.41
N LEU A 175 3.27 -13.81 -3.05
CA LEU A 175 3.71 -15.19 -3.13
C LEU A 175 3.86 -15.71 -4.58
N PHE A 176 3.27 -15.02 -5.55
CA PHE A 176 3.43 -15.35 -6.96
C PHE A 176 4.83 -15.07 -7.53
N ASN A 177 5.63 -14.30 -6.79
CA ASN A 177 7.00 -13.97 -7.20
C ASN A 177 8.01 -14.28 -6.09
N LEU A 178 7.84 -15.42 -5.42
CA LEU A 178 8.85 -15.94 -4.50
C LEU A 178 10.10 -16.36 -5.28
N PRO A 179 11.30 -16.09 -4.75
CA PRO A 179 12.52 -16.60 -5.35
C PRO A 179 12.46 -18.14 -5.47
N PRO A 180 13.11 -18.75 -6.47
CA PRO A 180 13.01 -20.19 -6.74
C PRO A 180 13.30 -21.09 -5.53
N SER A 181 14.12 -20.61 -4.60
CA SER A 181 14.44 -21.30 -3.35
C SER A 181 13.29 -21.40 -2.35
N LEU A 182 12.24 -20.59 -2.53
CA LEU A 182 11.05 -20.53 -1.66
C LEU A 182 9.75 -20.86 -2.41
N GLN A 183 9.81 -21.14 -3.71
CA GLN A 183 8.65 -21.56 -4.48
C GLN A 183 8.19 -22.95 -4.02
N VAL A 184 6.95 -23.03 -3.55
CA VAL A 184 6.32 -24.28 -3.12
C VAL A 184 5.74 -25.04 -4.32
N VAL A 185 5.64 -24.38 -5.47
CA VAL A 185 5.10 -24.94 -6.72
C VAL A 185 6.01 -24.53 -7.87
N ASP A 186 6.62 -25.50 -8.52
CA ASP A 186 7.27 -25.31 -9.82
C ASP A 186 6.16 -25.05 -10.86
N LEU A 187 6.02 -23.82 -11.31
CA LEU A 187 5.15 -23.42 -12.42
C LEU A 187 5.94 -23.32 -13.70
#